data_ecf1cb9a95ed6c1897af3d2a4eec4b15
#
_entry.id   ecf1cb9a95ed6c1897af3d2a4eec4b15
#
_cell.length_a   1.000
_cell.length_b   1.000
_cell.length_c   1.000
_cell.angle_alpha   90.00
_cell.angle_beta   90.00
_cell.angle_gamma   90.00
#
_symmetry.space_group_name_H-M   'P 1'
#
loop_
_entity.id
_entity.type
_entity.pdbx_description
1 polymer ?
#
loop_
_entity_poly.entity_id
_entity_poly.type
_entity_poly.pdbx_seq_one_letter_code
_entity_poly.pdbx_strand_id
1 'polypeptide(L)'
;ELAEQFGRSLAKTHSVTPASFGAEQDGFIGLAPLPNRPLPTWEEFYASRRVMPYLRAAVDRGALTVEQAAIIERAMKQIHSFSGDSEPPALLHGDLWSGNMVWGAEQIHLIDPAVHGGHRETDLAMLALFGTPHLQKVLDAYNETSPLQDGWTERVALHQLHPLLVHAVLFGGAYGARAVAAAQSLFDHATSE
;
A
#
# COMPACT_ATOMS: atom_id res chain seq x y z
N GLU A 1 14.75 17.36 -10.23
CA GLU A 1 15.99 16.54 -10.18
C GLU A 1 15.99 15.61 -8.97
N LEU A 2 15.85 16.09 -7.69
CA LEU A 2 15.80 15.20 -6.52
C LEU A 2 14.63 14.20 -6.57
N ALA A 3 13.45 14.64 -6.99
CA ALA A 3 12.27 13.77 -7.11
C ALA A 3 12.49 12.65 -8.15
N GLU A 4 13.09 12.97 -9.29
CA GLU A 4 13.42 11.99 -10.33
C GLU A 4 14.50 11.01 -9.86
N GLN A 5 15.54 11.53 -9.19
CA GLN A 5 16.57 10.69 -8.58
C GLN A 5 15.98 9.74 -7.54
N PHE A 6 15.06 10.22 -6.73
CA PHE A 6 14.35 9.40 -5.75
C PHE A 6 13.52 8.32 -6.42
N GLY A 7 12.74 8.65 -7.48
CA GLY A 7 11.98 7.66 -8.24
C GLY A 7 12.85 6.53 -8.79
N ARG A 8 13.98 6.87 -9.39
CA ARG A 8 14.97 5.88 -9.87
C ARG A 8 15.58 5.04 -8.75
N SER A 9 15.85 5.64 -7.60
CA SER A 9 16.41 4.94 -6.44
C SER A 9 15.39 3.99 -5.82
N LEU A 10 14.13 4.41 -5.73
CA LEU A 10 13.03 3.58 -5.25
C LEU A 10 12.81 2.36 -6.17
N ALA A 11 12.85 2.55 -7.49
CA ALA A 11 12.77 1.45 -8.45
C ALA A 11 13.89 0.42 -8.24
N LYS A 12 15.12 0.86 -7.95
CA LYS A 12 16.24 -0.02 -7.61
C LYS A 12 16.02 -0.76 -6.28
N THR A 13 15.47 -0.11 -5.28
CA THR A 13 15.12 -0.76 -4.00
C THR A 13 14.06 -1.84 -4.23
N HIS A 14 13.03 -1.54 -5.00
CA HIS A 14 11.97 -2.49 -5.33
C HIS A 14 12.44 -3.64 -6.24
N SER A 15 13.58 -3.51 -6.93
CA SER A 15 14.17 -4.61 -7.71
C SER A 15 14.86 -5.68 -6.84
N VAL A 16 15.07 -5.40 -5.56
CA VAL A 16 15.49 -6.42 -4.59
C VAL A 16 14.31 -7.33 -4.31
N THR A 17 14.46 -8.62 -4.58
CA THR A 17 13.40 -9.62 -4.45
C THR A 17 13.60 -10.45 -3.18
N PRO A 18 12.81 -10.21 -2.11
CA PRO A 18 12.76 -11.09 -0.94
C PRO A 18 12.26 -12.48 -1.30
N ALA A 19 12.53 -13.46 -0.44
CA ALA A 19 12.14 -14.86 -0.67
C ALA A 19 10.62 -15.09 -0.67
N SER A 20 9.84 -14.17 -0.07
CA SER A 20 8.39 -14.30 0.08
C SER A 20 7.74 -12.94 0.32
N PHE A 21 6.42 -12.89 0.20
CA PHE A 21 5.61 -11.78 0.71
C PHE A 21 5.59 -11.86 2.24
N GLY A 22 5.96 -10.74 2.91
CA GLY A 22 6.09 -10.65 4.36
C GLY A 22 7.53 -10.53 4.84
N ALA A 23 7.73 -10.88 6.12
CA ALA A 23 9.03 -10.93 6.78
C ALA A 23 9.04 -12.04 7.83
N GLU A 24 10.23 -12.46 8.28
CA GLU A 24 10.38 -13.52 9.28
C GLU A 24 9.77 -13.14 10.64
N GLN A 25 9.78 -11.86 10.96
CA GLN A 25 9.28 -11.33 12.24
C GLN A 25 8.16 -10.32 12.00
N ASP A 26 7.16 -10.35 12.89
CA ASP A 26 6.17 -9.29 12.98
C ASP A 26 6.84 -7.98 13.40
N GLY A 27 6.30 -6.86 12.97
CA GLY A 27 6.83 -5.53 13.24
C GLY A 27 5.76 -4.55 13.69
N PHE A 28 6.01 -3.29 13.39
CA PHE A 28 5.09 -2.19 13.66
C PHE A 28 5.01 -1.26 12.45
N ILE A 29 3.87 -0.60 12.30
CA ILE A 29 3.65 0.54 11.45
C ILE A 29 3.11 1.68 12.32
N GLY A 30 3.93 2.70 12.58
CA GLY A 30 3.68 3.62 13.67
C GLY A 30 3.53 2.84 15.00
N LEU A 31 2.40 3.03 15.69
CA LEU A 31 2.07 2.32 16.94
C LEU A 31 1.22 1.06 16.73
N ALA A 32 0.85 0.73 15.50
CA ALA A 32 0.04 -0.44 15.21
C ALA A 32 0.91 -1.69 14.97
N PRO A 33 0.55 -2.87 15.53
CA PRO A 33 1.20 -4.12 15.19
C PRO A 33 1.10 -4.41 13.69
N LEU A 34 2.19 -4.87 13.08
CA LEU A 34 2.29 -5.22 11.67
C LEU A 34 2.56 -6.71 11.52
N PRO A 35 1.52 -7.55 11.30
CA PRO A 35 1.71 -8.97 11.07
C PRO A 35 2.48 -9.21 9.77
N ASN A 36 3.60 -9.92 9.84
CA ASN A 36 4.49 -10.12 8.70
C ASN A 36 4.70 -11.58 8.32
N ARG A 37 4.10 -12.53 9.04
CA ARG A 37 4.32 -13.96 8.73
C ARG A 37 4.16 -14.22 7.24
N PRO A 38 5.20 -14.79 6.58
CA PRO A 38 5.25 -14.95 5.14
C PRO A 38 4.10 -15.77 4.56
N LEU A 39 3.69 -15.42 3.34
CA LEU A 39 2.72 -16.15 2.53
C LEU A 39 3.21 -16.24 1.06
N PRO A 40 2.75 -17.26 0.31
CA PRO A 40 3.28 -17.53 -1.03
C PRO A 40 2.80 -16.53 -2.10
N THR A 41 1.59 -15.97 -1.94
CA THR A 41 1.01 -15.03 -2.89
C THR A 41 0.79 -13.67 -2.25
N TRP A 42 0.83 -12.62 -3.08
CA TRP A 42 0.58 -11.28 -2.61
C TRP A 42 -0.86 -11.11 -2.12
N GLU A 43 -1.80 -11.64 -2.83
CA GLU A 43 -3.24 -11.51 -2.52
C GLU A 43 -3.57 -12.11 -1.16
N GLU A 44 -3.05 -13.32 -0.88
CA GLU A 44 -3.23 -13.94 0.43
C GLU A 44 -2.57 -13.14 1.53
N PHE A 45 -1.34 -12.66 1.29
CA PHE A 45 -0.60 -11.83 2.23
C PHE A 45 -1.32 -10.51 2.48
N TYR A 46 -1.69 -9.81 1.41
CA TYR A 46 -2.32 -8.50 1.52
C TYR A 46 -3.67 -8.58 2.22
N ALA A 47 -4.53 -9.50 1.82
CA ALA A 47 -5.82 -9.68 2.46
C ALA A 47 -5.67 -10.04 3.94
N SER A 48 -4.88 -11.09 4.27
CA SER A 48 -4.84 -11.65 5.63
C SER A 48 -3.91 -10.91 6.60
N ARG A 49 -2.87 -10.21 6.11
CA ARG A 49 -1.87 -9.52 6.96
C ARG A 49 -1.97 -8.00 6.90
N ARG A 50 -2.51 -7.44 5.80
CA ARG A 50 -2.56 -5.98 5.59
C ARG A 50 -3.96 -5.40 5.72
N VAL A 51 -5.00 -6.11 5.30
CA VAL A 51 -6.37 -5.56 5.33
C VAL A 51 -7.18 -6.11 6.50
N MET A 52 -7.38 -7.42 6.58
CA MET A 52 -8.31 -8.02 7.54
C MET A 52 -8.01 -7.74 9.02
N PRO A 53 -6.75 -7.71 9.51
CA PRO A 53 -6.48 -7.40 10.90
C PRO A 53 -6.91 -5.98 11.29
N TYR A 54 -6.64 -5.01 10.43
CA TYR A 54 -6.99 -3.61 10.68
C TYR A 54 -8.47 -3.34 10.45
N LEU A 55 -9.12 -4.05 9.52
CA LEU A 55 -10.55 -3.98 9.33
C LEU A 55 -11.31 -4.39 10.60
N ARG A 56 -10.93 -5.52 11.21
CA ARG A 56 -11.50 -5.96 12.50
C ARG A 56 -11.25 -4.95 13.60
N ALA A 57 -10.02 -4.47 13.73
CA ALA A 57 -9.67 -3.46 14.73
C ALA A 57 -10.43 -2.13 14.53
N ALA A 58 -10.69 -1.72 13.28
CA ALA A 58 -11.49 -0.53 12.98
C ALA A 58 -12.96 -0.69 13.38
N VAL A 59 -13.54 -1.88 13.18
CA VAL A 59 -14.90 -2.19 13.66
C VAL A 59 -14.94 -2.21 15.19
N ASP A 60 -14.01 -2.91 15.85
CA ASP A 60 -13.93 -3.00 17.31
C ASP A 60 -13.79 -1.63 17.99
N ARG A 61 -13.14 -0.68 17.31
CA ARG A 61 -12.98 0.71 17.79
C ARG A 61 -14.10 1.65 17.34
N GLY A 62 -15.09 1.16 16.60
CA GLY A 62 -16.21 1.98 16.09
C GLY A 62 -15.82 2.95 14.97
N ALA A 63 -14.64 2.80 14.35
CA ALA A 63 -14.22 3.59 13.20
C ALA A 63 -14.93 3.16 11.90
N LEU A 64 -15.49 1.94 11.88
CA LEU A 64 -16.33 1.39 10.82
C LEU A 64 -17.52 0.65 11.42
N THR A 65 -18.65 0.68 10.73
CA THR A 65 -19.77 -0.23 11.02
C THR A 65 -19.53 -1.61 10.40
N VAL A 66 -20.30 -2.61 10.84
CA VAL A 66 -20.25 -3.98 10.27
C VAL A 66 -20.63 -3.97 8.78
N GLU A 67 -21.62 -3.17 8.39
CA GLU A 67 -22.07 -3.03 7.01
C GLU A 67 -20.98 -2.40 6.13
N GLN A 68 -20.27 -1.40 6.65
CA GLN A 68 -19.13 -0.79 5.96
C GLN A 68 -17.98 -1.78 5.80
N ALA A 69 -17.68 -2.55 6.84
CA ALA A 69 -16.64 -3.57 6.81
C ALA A 69 -16.95 -4.68 5.78
N ALA A 70 -18.22 -5.07 5.63
CA ALA A 70 -18.63 -6.08 4.66
C ALA A 70 -18.30 -5.70 3.20
N ILE A 71 -18.23 -4.40 2.86
CA ILE A 71 -17.83 -3.94 1.54
C ILE A 71 -16.34 -4.24 1.30
N ILE A 72 -15.48 -3.94 2.28
CA ILE A 72 -14.04 -4.20 2.19
C ILE A 72 -13.77 -5.72 2.21
N GLU A 73 -14.48 -6.47 3.04
CA GLU A 73 -14.37 -7.94 3.04
C GLU A 73 -14.74 -8.55 1.68
N ARG A 74 -15.79 -8.03 1.03
CA ARG A 74 -16.16 -8.47 -0.32
C ARG A 74 -15.06 -8.20 -1.32
N ALA A 75 -14.41 -7.03 -1.26
CA ALA A 75 -13.27 -6.71 -2.12
C ALA A 75 -12.11 -7.70 -1.88
N MET A 76 -11.81 -8.02 -0.62
CA MET A 76 -10.74 -8.98 -0.31
C MET A 76 -11.06 -10.41 -0.77
N LYS A 77 -12.31 -10.83 -0.75
CA LYS A 77 -12.74 -12.14 -1.32
C LYS A 77 -12.59 -12.21 -2.84
N GLN A 78 -12.58 -11.08 -3.51
CA GLN A 78 -12.44 -10.95 -4.96
C GLN A 78 -11.12 -10.29 -5.37
N ILE A 79 -10.12 -10.27 -4.49
CA ILE A 79 -8.86 -9.53 -4.70
C ILE A 79 -8.18 -9.90 -6.03
N HIS A 80 -8.24 -11.15 -6.45
CA HIS A 80 -7.68 -11.61 -7.73
C HIS A 80 -8.28 -10.91 -8.96
N SER A 81 -9.50 -10.39 -8.86
CA SER A 81 -10.13 -9.63 -9.94
C SER A 81 -9.62 -8.20 -10.05
N PHE A 82 -8.84 -7.74 -9.06
CA PHE A 82 -8.35 -6.36 -8.96
C PHE A 82 -6.83 -6.26 -8.90
N SER A 83 -6.11 -7.39 -8.69
CA SER A 83 -4.67 -7.38 -8.38
C SER A 83 -3.76 -7.23 -9.61
N GLY A 84 -4.29 -7.40 -10.83
CA GLY A 84 -3.47 -7.48 -12.03
C GLY A 84 -2.67 -8.79 -12.13
N ASP A 85 -1.66 -8.82 -12.98
CA ASP A 85 -0.79 -9.98 -13.13
C ASP A 85 0.13 -10.14 -11.92
N SER A 86 0.45 -11.38 -11.58
CA SER A 86 1.34 -11.69 -10.45
C SER A 86 2.75 -11.15 -10.69
N GLU A 87 3.27 -10.43 -9.70
CA GLU A 87 4.67 -9.97 -9.65
C GLU A 87 5.44 -10.67 -8.52
N PRO A 88 6.77 -10.82 -8.64
CA PRO A 88 7.59 -11.28 -7.52
C PRO A 88 7.56 -10.27 -6.36
N PRO A 89 7.82 -10.72 -5.12
CA PRO A 89 7.92 -9.79 -3.99
C PRO A 89 9.01 -8.75 -4.22
N ALA A 90 8.70 -7.50 -3.93
CA ALA A 90 9.62 -6.38 -3.91
C ALA A 90 9.95 -5.99 -2.47
N LEU A 91 11.18 -5.53 -2.21
CA LEU A 91 11.56 -4.98 -0.91
C LEU A 91 10.91 -3.61 -0.74
N LEU A 92 9.92 -3.50 0.15
CA LEU A 92 9.20 -2.25 0.40
C LEU A 92 9.80 -1.46 1.56
N HIS A 93 9.63 -0.15 1.51
CA HIS A 93 9.69 0.70 2.70
C HIS A 93 8.53 0.36 3.65
N GLY A 94 7.34 0.16 3.11
CA GLY A 94 6.15 -0.32 3.81
C GLY A 94 5.35 0.75 4.56
N ASP A 95 5.92 1.95 4.76
CA ASP A 95 5.26 3.13 5.31
C ASP A 95 5.72 4.39 4.55
N LEU A 96 5.64 4.35 3.22
CA LEU A 96 6.22 5.37 2.33
C LEU A 96 5.23 6.51 2.07
N TRP A 97 5.18 7.47 2.97
CA TRP A 97 4.42 8.70 2.82
C TRP A 97 5.32 9.93 3.03
N SER A 98 4.83 11.12 2.70
CA SER A 98 5.63 12.35 2.73
C SER A 98 6.23 12.68 4.10
N GLY A 99 5.61 12.24 5.20
CA GLY A 99 6.14 12.42 6.56
C GLY A 99 7.40 11.61 6.85
N ASN A 100 7.60 10.51 6.13
CA ASN A 100 8.80 9.66 6.23
C ASN A 100 9.86 9.98 5.17
N MET A 101 9.73 11.14 4.49
CA MET A 101 10.66 11.63 3.48
C MET A 101 11.33 12.92 3.95
N VAL A 102 12.62 12.86 4.20
CA VAL A 102 13.44 14.03 4.56
C VAL A 102 14.17 14.55 3.33
N TRP A 103 13.75 15.72 2.87
CA TRP A 103 14.34 16.38 1.69
C TRP A 103 15.66 17.06 2.07
N GLY A 104 16.78 16.43 1.71
CA GLY A 104 18.13 17.00 1.86
C GLY A 104 18.52 17.87 0.68
N ALA A 105 19.74 18.40 0.71
CA ALA A 105 20.28 19.21 -0.38
C ALA A 105 20.65 18.38 -1.63
N GLU A 106 21.09 17.13 -1.43
CA GLU A 106 21.60 16.27 -2.50
C GLU A 106 20.74 15.02 -2.74
N GLN A 107 19.97 14.60 -1.75
CA GLN A 107 19.13 13.41 -1.83
C GLN A 107 17.93 13.47 -0.86
N ILE A 108 16.95 12.61 -1.11
CA ILE A 108 15.84 12.36 -0.20
C ILE A 108 16.21 11.16 0.68
N HIS A 109 16.08 11.32 1.99
CA HIS A 109 16.31 10.25 2.96
C HIS A 109 14.95 9.70 3.41
N LEU A 110 14.87 8.39 3.53
CA LEU A 110 13.70 7.70 4.10
C LEU A 110 13.96 7.35 5.55
N ILE A 111 12.96 7.52 6.40
CA ILE A 111 12.98 7.22 7.83
C ILE A 111 11.79 6.35 8.21
N ASP A 112 11.84 5.75 9.39
CA ASP A 112 10.76 4.96 10.00
C ASP A 112 10.14 3.88 9.08
N PRO A 113 10.96 2.99 8.48
CA PRO A 113 10.47 1.98 7.56
C PRO A 113 9.73 0.85 8.29
N ALA A 114 8.71 0.30 7.63
CA ALA A 114 7.99 -0.92 8.00
C ALA A 114 8.34 -2.06 7.01
N VAL A 115 9.61 -2.40 6.91
CA VAL A 115 10.21 -3.23 5.84
C VAL A 115 9.62 -4.63 5.77
N HIS A 116 9.21 -5.03 4.57
CA HIS A 116 8.77 -6.39 4.27
C HIS A 116 8.79 -6.64 2.74
N GLY A 117 8.68 -7.90 2.34
CA GLY A 117 8.38 -8.26 0.96
C GLY A 117 6.91 -7.97 0.63
N GLY A 118 6.66 -7.20 -0.39
CA GLY A 118 5.30 -6.82 -0.79
C GLY A 118 5.18 -6.51 -2.28
N HIS A 119 4.05 -5.98 -2.71
CA HIS A 119 3.85 -5.51 -4.07
C HIS A 119 4.34 -4.06 -4.19
N ARG A 120 5.20 -3.79 -5.17
CA ARG A 120 5.85 -2.47 -5.35
C ARG A 120 4.87 -1.30 -5.49
N GLU A 121 3.68 -1.54 -6.04
CA GLU A 121 2.64 -0.51 -6.16
C GLU A 121 2.12 -0.04 -4.79
N THR A 122 2.31 -0.79 -3.71
CA THR A 122 1.87 -0.40 -2.37
C THR A 122 2.60 0.85 -1.88
N ASP A 123 3.92 0.94 -2.03
CA ASP A 123 4.67 2.14 -1.66
C ASP A 123 4.30 3.33 -2.56
N LEU A 124 4.09 3.11 -3.87
CA LEU A 124 3.68 4.16 -4.81
C LEU A 124 2.27 4.69 -4.50
N ALA A 125 1.34 3.80 -4.19
CA ALA A 125 -0.02 4.17 -3.81
C ALA A 125 -0.06 4.98 -2.51
N MET A 126 0.84 4.68 -1.56
CA MET A 126 0.95 5.42 -0.31
C MET A 126 1.51 6.83 -0.52
N LEU A 127 2.51 7.00 -1.40
CA LEU A 127 2.99 8.33 -1.82
C LEU A 127 1.86 9.20 -2.38
N ALA A 128 0.96 8.61 -3.15
CA ALA A 128 -0.18 9.31 -3.74
C ALA A 128 -1.27 9.64 -2.69
N LEU A 129 -1.45 8.81 -1.65
CA LEU A 129 -2.55 8.93 -0.69
C LEU A 129 -2.50 10.20 0.15
N PHE A 130 -1.31 10.58 0.62
CA PHE A 130 -1.10 11.71 1.52
C PHE A 130 -0.48 12.93 0.84
N GLY A 131 -0.22 12.80 -0.47
CA GLY A 131 0.44 13.83 -1.25
C GLY A 131 1.95 13.89 -0.97
N THR A 132 2.70 13.89 -2.05
CA THR A 132 4.16 13.99 -2.01
C THR A 132 4.58 15.11 -2.96
N PRO A 133 5.48 16.02 -2.55
CA PRO A 133 5.98 17.04 -3.46
C PRO A 133 6.54 16.40 -4.73
N HIS A 134 6.15 16.94 -5.88
CA HIS A 134 6.60 16.45 -7.19
C HIS A 134 6.29 14.98 -7.49
N LEU A 135 5.18 14.43 -6.95
CA LEU A 135 4.79 13.03 -7.09
C LEU A 135 4.88 12.54 -8.53
N GLN A 136 4.35 13.30 -9.51
CA GLN A 136 4.38 12.88 -10.91
C GLN A 136 5.82 12.64 -11.40
N LYS A 137 6.78 13.49 -11.04
CA LYS A 137 8.19 13.30 -11.40
C LYS A 137 8.82 12.07 -10.76
N VAL A 138 8.39 11.74 -9.54
CA VAL A 138 8.81 10.49 -8.86
C VAL A 138 8.29 9.29 -9.64
N LEU A 139 7.00 9.29 -9.97
CA LEU A 139 6.34 8.18 -10.67
C LEU A 139 6.86 7.99 -12.10
N ASP A 140 7.07 9.09 -12.83
CA ASP A 140 7.61 9.05 -14.21
C ASP A 140 9.02 8.43 -14.20
N ALA A 141 9.92 8.92 -13.34
CA ALA A 141 11.28 8.41 -13.23
C ALA A 141 11.36 6.97 -12.68
N TYR A 142 10.42 6.59 -11.81
CA TYR A 142 10.24 5.21 -11.37
C TYR A 142 9.86 4.32 -12.56
N ASN A 143 8.82 4.72 -13.30
CA ASN A 143 8.27 3.96 -14.42
C ASN A 143 9.26 3.84 -15.60
N GLU A 144 10.08 4.87 -15.86
CA GLU A 144 11.18 4.80 -16.81
C GLU A 144 12.24 3.75 -16.44
N THR A 145 12.48 3.58 -15.12
CA THR A 145 13.51 2.66 -14.61
C THR A 145 12.99 1.24 -14.46
N SER A 146 11.77 1.09 -14.01
CA SER A 146 11.09 -0.20 -13.77
C SER A 146 9.62 -0.06 -14.18
N PRO A 147 9.28 -0.32 -15.44
CA PRO A 147 7.93 -0.15 -15.96
C PRO A 147 6.88 -0.87 -15.10
N LEU A 148 5.82 -0.14 -14.76
CA LEU A 148 4.66 -0.69 -14.07
C LEU A 148 3.75 -1.40 -15.08
N GLN A 149 3.00 -2.38 -14.61
CA GLN A 149 2.03 -3.08 -15.44
C GLN A 149 0.91 -2.14 -15.88
N ASP A 150 0.33 -2.40 -17.04
CA ASP A 150 -0.86 -1.70 -17.51
C ASP A 150 -1.97 -1.75 -16.45
N GLY A 151 -2.74 -0.68 -16.34
CA GLY A 151 -3.82 -0.57 -15.35
C GLY A 151 -3.36 -0.34 -13.89
N TRP A 152 -2.07 -0.08 -13.62
CA TRP A 152 -1.59 0.15 -12.25
C TRP A 152 -2.30 1.33 -11.55
N THR A 153 -2.72 2.35 -12.29
CA THR A 153 -3.46 3.51 -11.75
C THR A 153 -4.82 3.12 -11.21
N GLU A 154 -5.45 2.11 -11.78
CA GLU A 154 -6.74 1.57 -11.34
C GLU A 154 -6.61 0.75 -10.05
N ARG A 155 -5.43 0.14 -9.84
CA ARG A 155 -5.08 -0.62 -8.63
C ARG A 155 -4.69 0.25 -7.43
N VAL A 156 -4.45 1.55 -7.62
CA VAL A 156 -4.07 2.47 -6.52
C VAL A 156 -5.03 2.38 -5.34
N ALA A 157 -6.33 2.35 -5.60
CA ALA A 157 -7.36 2.25 -4.56
C ALA A 157 -7.24 0.95 -3.74
N LEU A 158 -6.92 -0.18 -4.38
CA LEU A 158 -6.68 -1.45 -3.71
C LEU A 158 -5.51 -1.34 -2.74
N HIS A 159 -4.37 -0.82 -3.19
CA HIS A 159 -3.16 -0.67 -2.37
C HIS A 159 -3.31 0.36 -1.25
N GLN A 160 -4.23 1.32 -1.37
CA GLN A 160 -4.52 2.31 -0.35
C GLN A 160 -5.41 1.80 0.79
N LEU A 161 -6.05 0.63 0.67
CA LEU A 161 -6.89 0.07 1.74
C LEU A 161 -6.10 -0.13 3.04
N HIS A 162 -4.89 -0.69 2.96
CA HIS A 162 -4.06 -0.91 4.14
C HIS A 162 -3.72 0.38 4.89
N PRO A 163 -3.08 1.40 4.29
CA PRO A 163 -2.76 2.63 5.01
C PRO A 163 -3.99 3.38 5.51
N LEU A 164 -5.10 3.36 4.78
CA LEU A 164 -6.36 3.96 5.23
C LEU A 164 -6.92 3.26 6.48
N LEU A 165 -6.89 1.93 6.51
CA LEU A 165 -7.35 1.17 7.67
C LEU A 165 -6.42 1.33 8.88
N VAL A 166 -5.10 1.37 8.67
CA VAL A 166 -4.13 1.68 9.75
C VAL A 166 -4.45 3.04 10.36
N HIS A 167 -4.68 4.06 9.54
CA HIS A 167 -5.04 5.41 10.01
C HIS A 167 -6.41 5.44 10.70
N ALA A 168 -7.39 4.70 10.20
CA ALA A 168 -8.69 4.56 10.86
C ALA A 168 -8.56 3.97 12.28
N VAL A 169 -7.69 2.96 12.44
CA VAL A 169 -7.40 2.33 13.74
C VAL A 169 -6.66 3.26 14.69
N LEU A 170 -5.66 4.01 14.19
CA LEU A 170 -4.81 4.85 15.03
C LEU A 170 -5.45 6.22 15.35
N PHE A 171 -6.14 6.80 14.39
CA PHE A 171 -6.58 8.20 14.45
C PHE A 171 -8.09 8.38 14.32
N GLY A 172 -8.83 7.36 13.86
CA GLY A 172 -10.27 7.47 13.61
C GLY A 172 -10.59 8.44 12.47
N GLY A 173 -11.59 9.33 12.66
CA GLY A 173 -11.96 10.37 11.71
C GLY A 173 -12.50 9.82 10.38
N ALA A 174 -12.18 10.51 9.27
CA ALA A 174 -12.68 10.16 7.94
C ALA A 174 -11.98 8.98 7.26
N TYR A 175 -10.93 8.40 7.87
CA TYR A 175 -10.14 7.35 7.21
C TYR A 175 -10.94 6.08 6.94
N GLY A 176 -11.83 5.68 7.87
CA GLY A 176 -12.73 4.56 7.66
C GLY A 176 -13.62 4.76 6.43
N ALA A 177 -14.27 5.92 6.31
CA ALA A 177 -15.11 6.24 5.16
C ALA A 177 -14.30 6.26 3.84
N ARG A 178 -13.07 6.75 3.87
CA ARG A 178 -12.16 6.73 2.71
C ARG A 178 -11.78 5.31 2.31
N ALA A 179 -11.55 4.41 3.27
CA ALA A 179 -11.28 3.00 2.99
C ALA A 179 -12.50 2.32 2.33
N VAL A 180 -13.71 2.61 2.80
CA VAL A 180 -14.95 2.13 2.18
C VAL A 180 -15.09 2.64 0.74
N ALA A 181 -14.87 3.94 0.51
CA ALA A 181 -14.93 4.53 -0.83
C ALA A 181 -13.89 3.91 -1.78
N ALA A 182 -12.66 3.67 -1.29
CA ALA A 182 -11.62 2.98 -2.06
C ALA A 182 -12.03 1.54 -2.43
N ALA A 183 -12.64 0.79 -1.49
CA ALA A 183 -13.14 -0.55 -1.79
C ALA A 183 -14.32 -0.54 -2.78
N GLN A 184 -15.20 0.46 -2.72
CA GLN A 184 -16.32 0.60 -3.64
C GLN A 184 -15.85 0.89 -5.07
N SER A 185 -14.86 1.78 -5.23
CA SER A 185 -14.34 2.14 -6.56
C SER A 185 -13.73 0.96 -7.32
N LEU A 186 -13.26 -0.08 -6.63
CA LEU A 186 -12.77 -1.31 -7.30
C LEU A 186 -13.86 -2.03 -8.08
N PHE A 187 -15.10 -2.01 -7.57
CA PHE A 187 -16.24 -2.64 -8.25
C PHE A 187 -16.77 -1.80 -9.41
N ASP A 188 -16.65 -0.46 -9.31
CA ASP A 188 -17.13 0.46 -10.33
C ASP A 188 -16.28 0.34 -11.61
N HIS A 189 -14.96 0.16 -11.46
CA HIS A 189 -14.03 -0.06 -12.59
C HIS A 189 -14.26 -1.42 -13.27
N ALA A 190 -14.46 -2.49 -12.50
CA ALA A 190 -14.68 -3.84 -13.02
C ALA A 190 -15.98 -4.02 -13.80
N THR A 191 -16.95 -3.10 -13.66
CA THR A 191 -18.22 -3.13 -14.40
C THR A 191 -18.21 -2.31 -15.68
N SER A 192 -17.10 -1.62 -15.97
CA SER A 192 -16.98 -0.69 -17.11
C SER A 192 -16.20 -1.28 -18.30
N GLU A 193 -15.71 -2.52 -18.16
CA GLU A 193 -15.10 -3.36 -19.21
C GLU A 193 -16.12 -4.41 -19.72
#